data_8e73cb318274ea3b9f333efc36614696
#
_entry.id   8e73cb318274ea3b9f333efc36614696
#
_cell.length_a   1.000
_cell.length_b   1.000
_cell.length_c   1.000
_cell.angle_alpha   90.00
_cell.angle_beta   90.00
_cell.angle_gamma   90.00
#
_symmetry.space_group_name_H-M   'P 1'
#
loop_
_entity.id
_entity.type
_entity.pdbx_description
1 polymer ?
#
loop_
_entity_poly.entity_id
_entity_poly.type
_entity_poly.pdbx_seq_one_letter_code
_entity_poly.pdbx_strand_id
1 'polypeptide(L)'
;DEDQQMLAELKDTDPEGYQAELSSVLPHINRIFAGANRLFIVGEAGFWAVSTDGGASWQRQPTFYNGSLFSIAQSPSGTLFAVGLRGHAFSSRDEGQTWQQISLTSPATLNSVVASEGSVWLFGNSGVIFHSRDDGQTFQLIPQTEGKAVLNGVIVGQDLVLATEVGIKTVQQVVSQ
;
A
#
# COMPACT_ATOMS: atom_id res chain seq x y z
N ASP A 1 -22.34 -5.02 17.34
CA ASP A 1 -21.32 -3.97 17.45
C ASP A 1 -22.05 -2.66 17.70
N GLU A 2 -21.74 -1.96 18.82
CA GLU A 2 -22.45 -0.77 19.27
C GLU A 2 -22.47 0.33 18.20
N ASP A 3 -21.37 0.51 17.47
CA ASP A 3 -21.27 1.49 16.37
C ASP A 3 -22.26 1.22 15.24
N GLN A 4 -22.48 -0.05 14.90
CA GLN A 4 -23.44 -0.42 13.85
C GLN A 4 -24.88 -0.18 14.26
N GLN A 5 -25.21 -0.37 15.54
CA GLN A 5 -26.53 -0.09 16.07
C GLN A 5 -26.79 1.41 16.10
N MET A 6 -25.84 2.20 16.59
CA MET A 6 -25.91 3.65 16.60
C MET A 6 -26.07 4.23 15.19
N LEU A 7 -25.27 3.77 14.22
CA LEU A 7 -25.38 4.17 12.82
C LEU A 7 -26.74 3.81 12.22
N ALA A 8 -27.30 2.65 12.56
CA ALA A 8 -28.61 2.26 12.07
C ALA A 8 -29.74 3.17 12.60
N GLU A 9 -29.66 3.60 13.87
CA GLU A 9 -30.62 4.53 14.47
C GLU A 9 -30.50 5.94 13.87
N LEU A 10 -29.28 6.45 13.68
CA LEU A 10 -29.03 7.77 13.11
C LEU A 10 -29.49 7.89 11.65
N LYS A 11 -29.39 6.82 10.89
CA LYS A 11 -29.70 6.84 9.45
C LYS A 11 -31.13 7.34 9.14
N ASP A 12 -32.10 6.97 9.98
CA ASP A 12 -33.50 7.31 9.78
C ASP A 12 -33.93 8.55 10.59
N THR A 13 -33.23 8.86 11.69
CA THR A 13 -33.61 9.93 12.62
C THR A 13 -32.85 11.23 12.39
N ASP A 14 -31.58 11.17 11.99
CA ASP A 14 -30.71 12.31 11.75
C ASP A 14 -29.73 12.02 10.59
N PRO A 15 -30.12 12.27 9.32
CA PRO A 15 -29.27 11.99 8.15
C PRO A 15 -27.95 12.78 8.12
N GLU A 16 -27.91 13.99 8.68
CA GLU A 16 -26.66 14.79 8.75
C GLU A 16 -25.72 14.22 9.82
N GLY A 17 -26.25 13.91 11.02
CA GLY A 17 -25.53 13.24 12.07
C GLY A 17 -25.06 11.85 11.65
N TYR A 18 -25.86 11.10 10.89
CA TYR A 18 -25.46 9.82 10.30
C TYR A 18 -24.21 9.95 9.42
N GLN A 19 -24.16 10.93 8.51
CA GLN A 19 -23.00 11.13 7.64
C GLN A 19 -21.74 11.53 8.41
N ALA A 20 -21.90 12.39 9.44
CA ALA A 20 -20.80 12.82 10.29
C ALA A 20 -20.23 11.63 11.09
N GLU A 21 -21.09 10.83 11.70
CA GLU A 21 -20.69 9.67 12.49
C GLU A 21 -20.11 8.55 11.61
N LEU A 22 -20.71 8.28 10.45
CA LEU A 22 -20.21 7.31 9.48
C LEU A 22 -18.76 7.64 9.07
N SER A 23 -18.46 8.92 8.84
CA SER A 23 -17.11 9.36 8.48
C SER A 23 -16.10 9.23 9.64
N SER A 24 -16.56 9.22 10.90
CA SER A 24 -15.71 9.08 12.08
C SER A 24 -15.37 7.62 12.40
N VAL A 25 -16.28 6.68 12.09
CA VAL A 25 -16.09 5.24 12.42
C VAL A 25 -15.52 4.41 11.26
N LEU A 26 -15.56 4.94 10.03
CA LEU A 26 -14.95 4.25 8.89
C LEU A 26 -13.46 4.53 8.81
N PRO A 27 -12.63 3.50 8.55
CA PRO A 27 -11.20 3.70 8.34
C PRO A 27 -10.96 4.52 7.07
N HIS A 28 -10.02 5.46 7.14
CA HIS A 28 -9.60 6.20 5.95
C HIS A 28 -8.95 5.27 4.93
N ILE A 29 -9.36 5.41 3.67
CA ILE A 29 -8.76 4.69 2.55
C ILE A 29 -7.53 5.47 2.07
N ASN A 30 -6.38 4.81 2.06
CA ASN A 30 -5.10 5.42 1.68
C ASN A 30 -4.73 5.15 0.22
N ARG A 31 -5.12 4.00 -0.32
CA ARG A 31 -4.75 3.61 -1.68
C ARG A 31 -5.82 2.74 -2.32
N ILE A 32 -6.04 2.97 -3.62
CA ILE A 32 -6.67 2.02 -4.54
C ILE A 32 -5.62 1.56 -5.55
N PHE A 33 -5.62 0.28 -5.88
CA PHE A 33 -4.73 -0.33 -6.85
C PHE A 33 -5.52 -1.25 -7.80
N ALA A 34 -5.24 -1.13 -9.10
CA ALA A 34 -5.79 -2.02 -10.12
C ALA A 34 -4.81 -3.15 -10.41
N GLY A 35 -5.13 -4.35 -9.94
CA GLY A 35 -4.44 -5.58 -10.33
C GLY A 35 -4.96 -6.12 -11.67
N ALA A 36 -4.52 -7.31 -12.06
CA ALA A 36 -4.87 -7.89 -13.36
C ALA A 36 -6.38 -8.06 -13.57
N ASN A 37 -7.10 -8.56 -12.54
CA ASN A 37 -8.55 -8.88 -12.64
C ASN A 37 -9.36 -8.36 -11.43
N ARG A 38 -8.75 -7.58 -10.55
CA ARG A 38 -9.34 -7.10 -9.30
C ARG A 38 -8.83 -5.72 -8.96
N LEU A 39 -9.66 -5.00 -8.20
CA LEU A 39 -9.23 -3.79 -7.52
C LEU A 39 -8.97 -4.11 -6.05
N PHE A 40 -7.99 -3.44 -5.49
CA PHE A 40 -7.60 -3.55 -4.09
C PHE A 40 -7.67 -2.16 -3.46
N ILE A 41 -8.15 -2.08 -2.22
CA ILE A 41 -8.03 -0.88 -1.38
C ILE A 41 -7.38 -1.25 -0.07
N VAL A 42 -6.55 -0.33 0.43
CA VAL A 42 -5.93 -0.41 1.76
C VAL A 42 -6.10 0.90 2.49
N GLY A 43 -6.09 0.85 3.82
CA GLY A 43 -6.33 2.01 4.66
C GLY A 43 -5.80 1.87 6.07
N GLU A 44 -6.38 2.64 6.96
CA GLU A 44 -6.04 2.67 8.38
C GLU A 44 -6.50 1.41 9.12
N ALA A 45 -5.93 1.20 10.31
CA ALA A 45 -6.28 0.08 11.20
C ALA A 45 -6.28 -1.30 10.51
N GLY A 46 -5.38 -1.50 9.55
CA GLY A 46 -5.27 -2.74 8.78
C GLY A 46 -6.45 -3.01 7.85
N PHE A 47 -7.23 -1.97 7.53
CA PHE A 47 -8.33 -2.10 6.58
C PHE A 47 -7.80 -2.44 5.19
N TRP A 48 -8.36 -3.50 4.59
CA TRP A 48 -8.20 -3.78 3.18
C TRP A 48 -9.40 -4.53 2.62
N ALA A 49 -9.70 -4.30 1.35
CA ALA A 49 -10.80 -4.94 0.67
C ALA A 49 -10.49 -5.15 -0.82
N VAL A 50 -11.24 -6.05 -1.44
CA VAL A 50 -11.10 -6.46 -2.83
C VAL A 50 -12.42 -6.29 -3.56
N SER A 51 -12.34 -5.80 -4.80
CA SER A 51 -13.46 -5.82 -5.75
C SER A 51 -13.10 -6.70 -6.94
N THR A 52 -14.06 -7.50 -7.39
CA THR A 52 -13.96 -8.36 -8.59
C THR A 52 -14.91 -7.93 -9.71
N ASP A 53 -15.65 -6.84 -9.50
CA ASP A 53 -16.69 -6.32 -10.40
C ASP A 53 -16.43 -4.87 -10.85
N GLY A 54 -15.16 -4.49 -10.91
CA GLY A 54 -14.74 -3.16 -11.37
C GLY A 54 -15.04 -2.03 -10.37
N GLY A 55 -15.19 -2.35 -9.09
CA GLY A 55 -15.45 -1.38 -8.03
C GLY A 55 -16.92 -1.18 -7.69
N ALA A 56 -17.83 -1.93 -8.32
CA ALA A 56 -19.26 -1.85 -8.03
C ALA A 56 -19.59 -2.37 -6.62
N SER A 57 -18.85 -3.39 -6.16
CA SER A 57 -18.93 -3.88 -4.79
C SER A 57 -17.54 -4.19 -4.23
N TRP A 58 -17.42 -4.19 -2.90
CA TRP A 58 -16.17 -4.41 -2.18
C TRP A 58 -16.36 -5.43 -1.07
N GLN A 59 -15.47 -6.41 -1.04
CA GLN A 59 -15.43 -7.40 0.02
C GLN A 59 -14.26 -7.10 0.95
N ARG A 60 -14.59 -6.69 2.19
CA ARG A 60 -13.59 -6.54 3.26
C ARG A 60 -12.94 -7.88 3.54
N GLN A 61 -11.63 -7.89 3.68
CA GLN A 61 -10.83 -9.07 3.95
C GLN A 61 -10.37 -9.10 5.43
N PRO A 62 -10.00 -10.28 5.95
CA PRO A 62 -9.46 -10.40 7.31
C PRO A 62 -8.21 -9.54 7.48
N THR A 63 -8.12 -8.83 8.60
CA THR A 63 -6.98 -7.99 8.96
C THR A 63 -5.77 -8.86 9.30
N PHE A 64 -4.63 -8.60 8.68
CA PHE A 64 -3.35 -9.26 8.95
C PHE A 64 -2.34 -8.35 9.68
N TYR A 65 -2.65 -7.06 9.82
CA TYR A 65 -1.83 -6.06 10.47
C TYR A 65 -2.71 -4.94 11.04
N ASN A 66 -2.50 -4.53 12.30
CA ASN A 66 -3.37 -3.56 12.97
C ASN A 66 -2.96 -2.08 12.76
N GLY A 67 -1.92 -1.80 11.97
CA GLY A 67 -1.49 -0.44 11.65
C GLY A 67 -2.04 0.04 10.30
N SER A 68 -1.75 1.29 9.95
CA SER A 68 -2.14 1.86 8.66
C SER A 68 -1.29 1.29 7.53
N LEU A 69 -1.96 0.84 6.48
CA LEU A 69 -1.39 0.45 5.19
C LEU A 69 -1.52 1.64 4.23
N PHE A 70 -0.43 2.06 3.60
CA PHE A 70 -0.41 3.22 2.69
C PHE A 70 -0.40 2.84 1.23
N SER A 71 0.03 1.64 0.89
CA SER A 71 0.04 1.17 -0.49
C SER A 71 -0.07 -0.34 -0.57
N ILE A 72 -0.64 -0.80 -1.68
CA ILE A 72 -0.69 -2.20 -2.10
C ILE A 72 -0.39 -2.27 -3.59
N ALA A 73 0.32 -3.30 -4.03
CA ALA A 73 0.57 -3.61 -5.43
C ALA A 73 0.57 -5.12 -5.66
N GLN A 74 0.37 -5.52 -6.91
CA GLN A 74 0.48 -6.90 -7.35
C GLN A 74 1.57 -7.00 -8.42
N SER A 75 2.49 -7.95 -8.28
CA SER A 75 3.45 -8.25 -9.32
C SER A 75 2.82 -9.10 -10.43
N PRO A 76 3.44 -9.18 -11.61
CA PRO A 76 2.97 -10.04 -12.70
C PRO A 76 2.90 -11.53 -12.34
N SER A 77 3.67 -11.99 -11.36
CA SER A 77 3.58 -13.36 -10.81
C SER A 77 2.31 -13.60 -9.97
N GLY A 78 1.56 -12.53 -9.63
CA GLY A 78 0.39 -12.58 -8.77
C GLY A 78 0.69 -12.30 -7.30
N THR A 79 1.97 -12.14 -6.91
CA THR A 79 2.34 -11.81 -5.53
C THR A 79 1.82 -10.43 -5.15
N LEU A 80 1.09 -10.34 -4.04
CA LEU A 80 0.65 -9.06 -3.45
C LEU A 80 1.71 -8.55 -2.48
N PHE A 81 1.90 -7.23 -2.48
CA PHE A 81 2.76 -6.51 -1.54
C PHE A 81 1.97 -5.39 -0.90
N ALA A 82 2.02 -5.27 0.43
CA ALA A 82 1.39 -4.18 1.18
C ALA A 82 2.42 -3.53 2.11
N VAL A 83 2.41 -2.20 2.17
CA VAL A 83 3.37 -1.43 2.97
C VAL A 83 2.69 -0.35 3.79
N GLY A 84 3.30 0.02 4.92
CA GLY A 84 2.67 0.97 5.82
C GLY A 84 3.61 1.57 6.87
N LEU A 85 3.02 1.87 8.03
CA LEU A 85 3.69 2.52 9.15
C LEU A 85 4.91 1.73 9.65
N ARG A 86 5.91 2.46 10.16
CA ARG A 86 7.06 1.94 10.92
C ARG A 86 7.86 0.88 10.16
N GLY A 87 7.97 1.01 8.84
CA GLY A 87 8.72 0.09 7.99
C GLY A 87 8.07 -1.28 7.81
N HIS A 88 6.79 -1.43 8.20
CA HIS A 88 6.10 -2.68 7.99
C HIS A 88 5.79 -2.88 6.50
N ALA A 89 6.21 -4.04 6.01
CA ALA A 89 5.95 -4.53 4.67
C ALA A 89 5.53 -6.00 4.75
N PHE A 90 4.63 -6.39 3.86
CA PHE A 90 4.06 -7.74 3.83
C PHE A 90 3.96 -8.22 2.39
N SER A 91 4.05 -9.54 2.20
CA SER A 91 3.76 -10.18 0.92
C SER A 91 2.77 -11.33 1.09
N SER A 92 1.98 -11.57 0.06
CA SER A 92 1.09 -12.72 -0.05
C SER A 92 1.26 -13.36 -1.43
N ARG A 93 1.39 -14.70 -1.45
CA ARG A 93 1.53 -15.49 -2.68
C ARG A 93 0.29 -16.34 -2.98
N ASP A 94 -0.76 -16.19 -2.18
CA ASP A 94 -2.01 -16.94 -2.23
C ASP A 94 -3.23 -16.01 -2.31
N GLU A 95 -3.08 -14.93 -3.07
CA GLU A 95 -4.15 -13.96 -3.34
C GLU A 95 -4.69 -13.23 -2.08
N GLY A 96 -3.85 -13.10 -1.04
CA GLY A 96 -4.20 -12.42 0.20
C GLY A 96 -4.79 -13.33 1.28
N GLN A 97 -4.81 -14.65 1.09
CA GLN A 97 -5.29 -15.59 2.11
C GLN A 97 -4.33 -15.63 3.31
N THR A 98 -3.03 -15.64 3.04
CA THR A 98 -1.99 -15.52 4.07
C THR A 98 -0.99 -14.41 3.73
N TRP A 99 -0.49 -13.74 4.77
CA TRP A 99 0.48 -12.67 4.65
C TRP A 99 1.72 -12.95 5.48
N GLN A 100 2.89 -12.74 4.87
CA GLN A 100 4.18 -12.86 5.53
C GLN A 100 4.81 -11.49 5.65
N GLN A 101 5.31 -11.16 6.84
CA GLN A 101 6.05 -9.93 7.07
C GLN A 101 7.42 -9.99 6.39
N ILE A 102 7.75 -8.95 5.64
CA ILE A 102 9.06 -8.76 5.02
C ILE A 102 9.95 -8.05 6.04
N SER A 103 11.11 -8.67 6.35
CA SER A 103 12.09 -8.06 7.25
C SER A 103 12.92 -7.01 6.49
N LEU A 104 12.78 -5.75 6.90
CA LEU A 104 13.53 -4.63 6.33
C LEU A 104 14.49 -4.03 7.38
N THR A 105 15.54 -3.38 6.90
CA THR A 105 16.61 -2.80 7.76
C THR A 105 16.33 -1.38 8.24
N SER A 106 15.17 -0.80 7.91
CA SER A 106 14.78 0.54 8.34
C SER A 106 13.36 0.55 8.92
N PRO A 107 13.12 1.25 10.03
CA PRO A 107 11.79 1.46 10.59
C PRO A 107 11.04 2.65 9.97
N ALA A 108 11.59 3.28 8.93
CA ALA A 108 10.95 4.41 8.28
C ALA A 108 9.60 3.99 7.66
N THR A 109 8.59 4.82 7.83
CA THR A 109 7.28 4.62 7.21
C THR A 109 7.43 4.47 5.69
N LEU A 110 6.80 3.44 5.14
CA LEU A 110 6.76 3.15 3.72
C LEU A 110 5.48 3.74 3.11
N ASN A 111 5.66 4.62 2.13
CA ASN A 111 4.58 5.39 1.52
C ASN A 111 3.98 4.68 0.31
N SER A 112 4.80 3.93 -0.45
CA SER A 112 4.37 3.30 -1.70
C SER A 112 5.15 2.03 -2.00
N VAL A 113 4.50 1.14 -2.73
CA VAL A 113 5.10 -0.04 -3.37
C VAL A 113 4.77 -0.06 -4.85
N VAL A 114 5.76 -0.39 -5.68
CA VAL A 114 5.62 -0.59 -7.12
C VAL A 114 6.23 -1.95 -7.46
N ALA A 115 5.47 -2.77 -8.16
CA ALA A 115 5.91 -4.08 -8.62
C ALA A 115 5.80 -4.19 -10.15
N SER A 116 6.82 -4.72 -10.78
CA SER A 116 6.88 -5.04 -12.21
C SER A 116 7.61 -6.37 -12.38
N GLU A 117 7.91 -6.79 -13.60
CA GLU A 117 8.52 -8.08 -13.90
C GLU A 117 9.75 -8.40 -13.03
N GLY A 118 9.55 -9.22 -11.98
CA GLY A 118 10.57 -9.65 -11.02
C GLY A 118 11.13 -8.56 -10.11
N SER A 119 10.75 -7.30 -10.31
CA SER A 119 11.28 -6.15 -9.61
C SER A 119 10.22 -5.53 -8.69
N VAL A 120 10.56 -5.31 -7.41
CA VAL A 120 9.69 -4.67 -6.43
C VAL A 120 10.42 -3.52 -5.76
N TRP A 121 9.81 -2.35 -5.76
CA TRP A 121 10.35 -1.14 -5.16
C TRP A 121 9.46 -0.67 -4.01
N LEU A 122 10.06 -0.40 -2.86
CA LEU A 122 9.39 0.19 -1.71
C LEU A 122 9.97 1.58 -1.47
N PHE A 123 9.09 2.57 -1.31
CA PHE A 123 9.48 3.96 -1.11
C PHE A 123 8.98 4.45 0.24
N GLY A 124 9.79 5.24 0.93
CA GLY A 124 9.43 5.69 2.26
C GLY A 124 10.00 7.03 2.67
N ASN A 125 9.72 7.39 3.90
CA ASN A 125 10.23 8.58 4.55
C ASN A 125 11.77 8.53 4.69
N SER A 126 12.38 9.68 4.93
CA SER A 126 13.84 9.81 5.12
C SER A 126 14.68 9.27 3.94
N GLY A 127 14.13 9.32 2.73
CA GLY A 127 14.80 8.85 1.51
C GLY A 127 14.97 7.35 1.41
N VAL A 128 14.22 6.58 2.19
CA VAL A 128 14.31 5.12 2.14
C VAL A 128 13.74 4.58 0.84
N ILE A 129 14.56 3.82 0.13
CA ILE A 129 14.18 3.05 -1.05
C ILE A 129 14.71 1.63 -0.86
N PHE A 130 13.82 0.65 -0.90
CA PHE A 130 14.21 -0.75 -1.00
C PHE A 130 13.90 -1.29 -2.38
N HIS A 131 14.77 -2.14 -2.89
CA HIS A 131 14.62 -2.81 -4.16
C HIS A 131 14.81 -4.32 -4.02
N SER A 132 13.90 -5.06 -4.59
CA SER A 132 13.99 -6.50 -4.81
C SER A 132 14.08 -6.79 -6.32
N ARG A 133 14.88 -7.78 -6.69
CA ARG A 133 15.02 -8.28 -8.07
C ARG A 133 14.56 -9.74 -8.21
N ASP A 134 13.96 -10.27 -7.16
CA ASP A 134 13.57 -11.68 -7.04
C ASP A 134 12.10 -11.84 -6.59
N ASP A 135 11.24 -10.92 -7.08
CA ASP A 135 9.82 -10.90 -6.77
C ASP A 135 9.54 -10.83 -5.26
N GLY A 136 10.31 -9.98 -4.55
CA GLY A 136 10.13 -9.68 -3.14
C GLY A 136 10.64 -10.76 -2.18
N GLN A 137 11.51 -11.67 -2.62
CA GLN A 137 12.14 -12.65 -1.74
C GLN A 137 13.22 -12.00 -0.88
N THR A 138 14.03 -11.14 -1.50
CA THR A 138 15.05 -10.34 -0.81
C THR A 138 14.93 -8.86 -1.16
N PHE A 139 15.29 -7.99 -0.22
CA PHE A 139 15.28 -6.54 -0.42
C PHE A 139 16.63 -5.93 -0.06
N GLN A 140 17.10 -5.03 -0.91
CA GLN A 140 18.31 -4.24 -0.68
C GLN A 140 17.94 -2.78 -0.48
N LEU A 141 18.52 -2.14 0.53
CA LEU A 141 18.39 -0.70 0.74
C LEU A 141 19.25 0.03 -0.29
N ILE A 142 18.63 0.94 -1.04
CA ILE A 142 19.32 1.85 -1.96
C ILE A 142 19.57 3.16 -1.24
N PRO A 143 20.82 3.50 -0.91
CA PRO A 143 21.12 4.72 -0.18
C PRO A 143 20.73 5.97 -0.95
N GLN A 144 20.07 6.91 -0.29
CA GLN A 144 19.78 8.24 -0.81
C GLN A 144 20.47 9.27 0.08
N THR A 145 21.31 10.11 -0.53
CA THR A 145 22.12 11.10 0.19
C THR A 145 21.32 12.27 0.75
N GLU A 146 20.18 12.57 0.14
CA GLU A 146 19.38 13.76 0.47
C GLU A 146 18.43 13.55 1.66
N GLY A 147 18.13 12.30 2.02
CA GLY A 147 17.22 11.96 3.13
C GLY A 147 15.78 12.44 2.96
N LYS A 148 15.38 12.83 1.75
CA LYS A 148 14.06 13.38 1.45
C LYS A 148 13.04 12.27 1.24
N ALA A 149 11.84 12.42 1.83
CA ALA A 149 10.79 11.43 1.69
C ALA A 149 10.45 11.16 0.22
N VAL A 150 10.38 9.89 -0.14
CA VAL A 150 9.87 9.43 -1.43
C VAL A 150 8.43 8.99 -1.24
N LEU A 151 7.51 9.69 -1.89
CA LEU A 151 6.08 9.49 -1.73
C LEU A 151 5.55 8.39 -2.65
N ASN A 152 6.08 8.36 -3.88
CA ASN A 152 5.70 7.36 -4.88
C ASN A 152 6.77 7.27 -5.96
N GLY A 153 6.70 6.22 -6.79
CA GLY A 153 7.55 6.06 -7.96
C GLY A 153 6.81 5.35 -9.09
N VAL A 154 7.28 5.54 -10.30
CA VAL A 154 6.84 4.80 -11.49
C VAL A 154 8.06 4.41 -12.31
N ILE A 155 7.98 3.25 -12.97
CA ILE A 155 9.01 2.78 -13.89
C ILE A 155 8.62 3.24 -15.28
N VAL A 156 9.51 3.98 -15.95
CA VAL A 156 9.33 4.47 -17.31
C VAL A 156 10.53 4.00 -18.15
N GLY A 157 10.33 2.95 -18.93
CA GLY A 157 11.43 2.30 -19.63
C GLY A 157 12.44 1.70 -18.63
N GLN A 158 13.66 2.25 -18.63
CA GLN A 158 14.72 1.84 -17.71
C GLN A 158 14.90 2.82 -16.52
N ASP A 159 14.11 3.88 -16.49
CA ASP A 159 14.24 4.92 -15.49
C ASP A 159 13.18 4.76 -14.39
N LEU A 160 13.56 5.15 -13.18
CA LEU A 160 12.65 5.27 -12.04
C LEU A 160 12.37 6.76 -11.82
N VAL A 161 11.12 7.15 -12.05
CA VAL A 161 10.65 8.53 -11.82
C VAL A 161 9.98 8.57 -10.45
N LEU A 162 10.49 9.40 -9.55
CA LEU A 162 10.09 9.51 -8.16
C LEU A 162 9.35 10.82 -7.90
N ALA A 163 8.23 10.74 -7.21
CA ALA A 163 7.60 11.86 -6.54
C ALA A 163 8.14 11.95 -5.12
N THR A 164 8.81 13.06 -4.80
CA THR A 164 9.42 13.30 -3.49
C THR A 164 8.79 14.52 -2.81
N GLU A 165 9.03 14.72 -1.52
CA GLU A 165 8.58 15.90 -0.80
C GLU A 165 9.14 17.23 -1.33
N VAL A 166 10.16 17.17 -2.19
CA VAL A 166 10.82 18.36 -2.78
C VAL A 166 10.65 18.44 -4.30
N GLY A 167 9.81 17.58 -4.90
CA GLY A 167 9.52 17.58 -6.34
C GLY A 167 9.80 16.24 -7.01
N ILE A 168 9.91 16.26 -8.32
CA ILE A 168 10.13 15.08 -9.15
C ILE A 168 11.64 14.82 -9.31
N LYS A 169 12.04 13.58 -9.17
CA LYS A 169 13.41 13.10 -9.37
C LYS A 169 13.42 11.90 -10.31
N THR A 170 14.30 11.89 -11.30
CA THR A 170 14.54 10.72 -12.14
C THR A 170 15.83 10.06 -11.71
N VAL A 171 15.76 8.77 -11.46
CA VAL A 171 16.90 7.93 -11.14
C VAL A 171 17.05 6.91 -12.26
N GLN A 172 18.19 6.94 -12.94
CA GLN A 172 18.50 5.91 -13.95
C GLN A 172 18.65 4.58 -13.21
N GLN A 173 17.93 3.56 -13.65
CA GLN A 173 18.15 2.22 -13.14
C GLN A 173 19.55 1.81 -13.52
N VAL A 174 20.38 1.60 -12.52
CA VAL A 174 21.67 0.95 -12.73
C VAL A 174 21.35 -0.48 -13.15
N VAL A 175 21.37 -0.72 -14.46
CA VAL A 175 21.43 -2.07 -15.01
C VAL A 175 22.79 -2.61 -14.56
N SER A 176 22.81 -3.30 -13.42
CA SER A 176 24.01 -4.05 -13.06
C SER A 176 24.17 -5.18 -14.07
N GLN A 177 25.31 -5.12 -14.75
CA GLN A 177 25.86 -6.18 -15.57
C GLN A 177 25.92 -7.52 -14.83
#